data_ae864cc6f04ffb23d9c426e5d4be9900
#
_entry.id   ae864cc6f04ffb23d9c426e5d4be9900
#
_cell.length_a   1.000
_cell.length_b   1.000
_cell.length_c   1.000
_cell.angle_alpha   90.00
_cell.angle_beta   90.00
_cell.angle_gamma   90.00
#
_symmetry.space_group_name_H-M   'P 1'
#
loop_
_entity.id
_entity.type
_entity.pdbx_description
1 polymer ?
#
loop_
_entity_poly.entity_id
_entity_poly.type
_entity_poly.pdbx_seq_one_letter_code
_entity_poly.pdbx_strand_id
1 'polypeptide(L)'
;VVHTGKRTSSYINTKSIYYPKINLNTSYSDTYAKNEDETIVTASVNLNWNFYDFGVSNELMQQAKITQIQSQLDFHKTKQEMQNKINEAKNLIIQNEKLLDSTTAQFELTKKSQDIEKLRFEEGQITIDDYLLAISSSEKVNAKKIASLYTLLKSKYYLEYLTKGK
;
A
#
# COMPACT_ATOMS: atom_id res chain seq x y z
N VAL A 1 9.08 0.47 -7.40
CA VAL A 1 10.36 0.63 -8.13
C VAL A 1 11.01 -0.70 -8.47
N VAL A 2 10.97 -1.70 -7.58
CA VAL A 2 11.64 -3.02 -7.76
C VAL A 2 11.03 -3.85 -8.90
N HIS A 3 9.73 -3.77 -9.13
CA HIS A 3 9.04 -4.58 -10.16
C HIS A 3 9.37 -4.16 -11.60
N THR A 4 9.60 -2.88 -11.86
CA THR A 4 9.90 -2.38 -13.21
C THR A 4 11.30 -2.80 -13.66
N GLY A 5 12.28 -2.76 -12.76
CA GLY A 5 13.65 -3.19 -13.06
C GLY A 5 13.76 -4.67 -13.44
N LYS A 6 13.00 -5.55 -12.75
CA LYS A 6 13.03 -7.00 -12.99
C LYS A 6 12.45 -7.37 -14.37
N ARG A 7 11.44 -6.64 -14.87
CA ARG A 7 10.82 -6.90 -16.19
C ARG A 7 11.61 -6.30 -17.35
N THR A 8 12.31 -5.18 -17.14
CA THR A 8 13.27 -4.64 -18.10
C THR A 8 14.44 -5.59 -18.29
N SER A 9 14.94 -6.17 -17.21
CA SER A 9 15.97 -7.23 -17.25
C SER A 9 15.51 -8.47 -18.01
N SER A 10 14.23 -8.87 -17.87
CA SER A 10 13.65 -9.99 -18.63
C SER A 10 13.63 -9.73 -20.14
N TYR A 11 13.28 -8.52 -20.57
CA TYR A 11 13.33 -8.16 -21.99
C TYR A 11 14.73 -8.17 -22.58
N ILE A 12 15.72 -7.67 -21.83
CA ILE A 12 17.13 -7.73 -22.25
C ILE A 12 17.60 -9.17 -22.37
N ASN A 13 17.24 -10.04 -21.43
CA ASN A 13 17.57 -11.45 -21.46
C ASN A 13 16.92 -12.19 -22.65
N THR A 14 15.73 -11.77 -23.09
CA THR A 14 15.07 -12.36 -24.27
C THR A 14 15.84 -12.06 -25.56
N LYS A 15 16.54 -10.91 -25.65
CA LYS A 15 17.43 -10.63 -26.78
C LYS A 15 18.61 -11.60 -26.88
N SER A 16 19.03 -12.21 -25.79
CA SER A 16 20.12 -13.17 -25.76
C SER A 16 19.83 -14.48 -26.52
N ILE A 17 18.56 -14.72 -26.88
CA ILE A 17 18.14 -15.89 -27.66
C ILE A 17 18.81 -15.93 -29.05
N TYR A 18 19.12 -14.77 -29.63
CA TYR A 18 19.79 -14.68 -30.94
C TYR A 18 21.30 -14.90 -30.88
N TYR A 19 21.88 -14.97 -29.66
CA TYR A 19 23.32 -15.15 -29.48
C TYR A 19 23.65 -16.57 -29.02
N PRO A 20 24.83 -17.08 -29.40
CA PRO A 20 25.28 -18.38 -28.90
C PRO A 20 25.50 -18.36 -27.39
N LYS A 21 25.05 -19.42 -26.73
CA LYS A 21 25.30 -19.64 -25.29
C LYS A 21 26.51 -20.54 -25.12
N ILE A 22 27.50 -20.07 -24.38
CA ILE A 22 28.69 -20.82 -24.04
C ILE A 22 28.58 -21.21 -22.58
N ASN A 23 28.63 -22.50 -22.29
CA ASN A 23 28.63 -23.06 -20.96
C ASN A 23 29.96 -23.78 -20.72
N LEU A 24 30.66 -23.41 -19.67
CA LEU A 24 31.86 -24.09 -19.17
C LEU A 24 31.43 -24.95 -17.98
N ASN A 25 31.62 -26.25 -18.07
CA ASN A 25 31.39 -27.18 -16.97
C ASN A 25 32.71 -27.82 -16.58
N THR A 26 32.97 -27.84 -15.29
CA THR A 26 34.11 -28.56 -14.71
C THR A 26 33.58 -29.52 -13.67
N SER A 27 34.01 -30.77 -13.73
CA SER A 27 33.69 -31.77 -12.71
C SER A 27 34.94 -32.46 -12.24
N TYR A 28 34.99 -32.71 -10.95
CA TYR A 28 36.00 -33.50 -10.28
C TYR A 28 35.28 -34.69 -9.64
N SER A 29 35.74 -35.88 -9.96
CA SER A 29 35.20 -37.13 -9.40
C SER A 29 36.36 -37.99 -8.89
N ASP A 30 36.27 -38.39 -7.63
CA ASP A 30 37.19 -39.28 -6.96
C ASP A 30 36.47 -40.58 -6.62
N THR A 31 36.95 -41.68 -7.16
CA THR A 31 36.37 -43.01 -6.94
C THR A 31 37.36 -43.89 -6.18
N TYR A 32 37.02 -44.24 -4.96
CA TYR A 32 37.81 -45.14 -4.13
C TYR A 32 37.30 -46.58 -4.30
N ALA A 33 38.03 -47.39 -5.04
CA ALA A 33 37.76 -48.81 -5.17
C ALA A 33 38.87 -49.61 -4.46
N LYS A 34 38.53 -50.84 -4.01
CA LYS A 34 39.37 -51.68 -3.11
C LYS A 34 40.78 -51.98 -3.64
N ASN A 35 41.09 -51.68 -4.90
CA ASN A 35 42.39 -51.95 -5.51
C ASN A 35 42.95 -50.83 -6.41
N GLU A 36 42.19 -49.78 -6.70
CA GLU A 36 42.63 -48.65 -7.52
C GLU A 36 41.87 -47.38 -7.16
N ASP A 37 42.59 -46.32 -6.83
CA ASP A 37 42.03 -44.98 -6.65
C ASP A 37 42.08 -44.25 -8.01
N GLU A 38 40.93 -43.91 -8.56
CA GLU A 38 40.82 -43.19 -9.83
C GLU A 38 40.30 -41.77 -9.61
N THR A 39 41.09 -40.79 -10.00
CA THR A 39 40.70 -39.36 -9.98
C THR A 39 40.47 -38.91 -11.42
N ILE A 40 39.22 -38.51 -11.70
CA ILE A 40 38.83 -38.00 -13.02
C ILE A 40 38.54 -36.51 -12.91
N VAL A 41 39.27 -35.70 -13.68
CA VAL A 41 38.97 -34.27 -13.87
C VAL A 41 38.43 -34.08 -15.27
N THR A 42 37.19 -33.60 -15.38
CA THR A 42 36.57 -33.32 -16.66
C THR A 42 36.32 -31.83 -16.80
N ALA A 43 36.76 -31.23 -17.89
CA ALA A 43 36.42 -29.88 -18.30
C ALA A 43 35.73 -29.92 -19.66
N SER A 44 34.55 -29.35 -19.77
CA SER A 44 33.81 -29.29 -21.03
C SER A 44 33.32 -27.89 -21.36
N VAL A 45 33.43 -27.51 -22.60
CA VAL A 45 32.87 -26.25 -23.16
C VAL A 45 31.77 -26.63 -24.11
N ASN A 46 30.56 -26.19 -23.79
CA ASN A 46 29.39 -26.44 -24.63
C ASN A 46 28.93 -25.12 -25.27
N LEU A 47 28.92 -25.09 -26.61
CA LEU A 47 28.35 -24.00 -27.39
C LEU A 47 26.98 -24.42 -27.90
N ASN A 48 25.95 -23.65 -27.52
CA ASN A 48 24.59 -23.87 -28.02
C ASN A 48 24.12 -22.60 -28.73
N TRP A 49 23.82 -22.72 -30.02
CA TRP A 49 23.33 -21.62 -30.84
C TRP A 49 22.15 -22.07 -31.70
N ASN A 50 21.01 -21.42 -31.43
CA ASN A 50 19.81 -21.62 -32.23
C ASN A 50 19.76 -20.55 -33.35
N PHE A 51 20.32 -20.86 -34.50
CA PHE A 51 20.45 -19.89 -35.62
C PHE A 51 19.16 -19.76 -36.45
N TYR A 52 18.24 -20.72 -36.36
CA TYR A 52 16.95 -20.70 -37.05
C TYR A 52 15.90 -21.48 -36.26
N ASP A 53 14.77 -20.81 -35.94
CA ASP A 53 13.69 -21.37 -35.11
C ASP A 53 12.29 -21.08 -35.67
N PHE A 54 12.15 -20.88 -36.96
CA PHE A 54 10.87 -20.60 -37.65
C PHE A 54 10.10 -19.41 -37.07
N GLY A 55 10.78 -18.43 -36.49
CA GLY A 55 10.19 -17.20 -35.93
C GLY A 55 9.81 -17.25 -34.47
N VAL A 56 10.00 -18.36 -33.76
CA VAL A 56 9.67 -18.50 -32.33
C VAL A 56 10.39 -17.46 -31.48
N SER A 57 11.69 -17.20 -31.73
CA SER A 57 12.45 -16.16 -31.02
C SER A 57 11.90 -14.77 -31.25
N ASN A 58 11.38 -14.46 -32.46
CA ASN A 58 10.76 -13.18 -32.76
C ASN A 58 9.46 -12.99 -31.97
N GLU A 59 8.61 -14.02 -31.94
CA GLU A 59 7.37 -14.02 -31.16
C GLU A 59 7.65 -13.83 -29.65
N LEU A 60 8.63 -14.54 -29.11
CA LEU A 60 9.03 -14.38 -27.71
C LEU A 60 9.54 -12.97 -27.41
N MET A 61 10.27 -12.35 -28.36
CA MET A 61 10.73 -10.97 -28.21
C MET A 61 9.56 -9.98 -28.22
N GLN A 62 8.60 -10.15 -29.13
CA GLN A 62 7.40 -9.31 -29.18
C GLN A 62 6.58 -9.45 -27.89
N GLN A 63 6.37 -10.67 -27.40
CA GLN A 63 5.68 -10.93 -26.14
C GLN A 63 6.40 -10.28 -24.94
N ALA A 64 7.73 -10.36 -24.88
CA ALA A 64 8.52 -9.70 -23.83
C ALA A 64 8.40 -8.17 -23.91
N LYS A 65 8.36 -7.59 -25.12
CA LYS A 65 8.13 -6.15 -25.33
C LYS A 65 6.74 -5.72 -24.88
N ILE A 66 5.70 -6.47 -25.19
CA ILE A 66 4.33 -6.22 -24.75
C ILE A 66 4.27 -6.25 -23.20
N THR A 67 4.87 -7.28 -22.60
CA THR A 67 4.94 -7.40 -21.13
C THR A 67 5.68 -6.22 -20.47
N GLN A 68 6.71 -5.70 -21.13
CA GLN A 68 7.40 -4.49 -20.66
C GLN A 68 6.48 -3.27 -20.71
N ILE A 69 5.76 -3.06 -21.80
CA ILE A 69 4.80 -1.96 -21.97
C ILE A 69 3.68 -2.06 -20.91
N GLN A 70 3.10 -3.26 -20.72
CA GLN A 70 2.09 -3.50 -19.70
C GLN A 70 2.61 -3.12 -18.30
N SER A 71 3.85 -3.50 -17.98
CA SER A 71 4.47 -3.15 -16.71
C SER A 71 4.64 -1.64 -16.51
N GLN A 72 4.94 -0.90 -17.58
CA GLN A 72 5.03 0.56 -17.53
C GLN A 72 3.63 1.19 -17.31
N LEU A 73 2.62 0.69 -18.00
CA LEU A 73 1.23 1.15 -17.82
C LEU A 73 0.73 0.87 -16.40
N ASP A 74 0.99 -0.33 -15.86
CA ASP A 74 0.64 -0.69 -14.48
C ASP A 74 1.34 0.22 -13.46
N PHE A 75 2.60 0.57 -13.70
CA PHE A 75 3.32 1.52 -12.86
C PHE A 75 2.67 2.91 -12.86
N HIS A 76 2.32 3.42 -14.05
CA HIS A 76 1.63 4.71 -14.18
C HIS A 76 0.25 4.69 -13.51
N LYS A 77 -0.52 3.62 -13.70
CA LYS A 77 -1.81 3.41 -13.07
C LYS A 77 -1.68 3.39 -11.54
N THR A 78 -0.76 2.61 -11.00
CA THR A 78 -0.54 2.53 -9.54
C THR A 78 -0.11 3.89 -8.96
N LYS A 79 0.74 4.63 -9.67
CA LYS A 79 1.13 5.98 -9.28
C LYS A 79 -0.07 6.92 -9.21
N GLN A 80 -0.93 6.89 -10.22
CA GLN A 80 -2.14 7.72 -10.28
C GLN A 80 -3.13 7.34 -9.18
N GLU A 81 -3.36 6.05 -8.94
CA GLU A 81 -4.21 5.56 -7.84
C GLU A 81 -3.69 6.02 -6.48
N MET A 82 -2.38 5.96 -6.25
CA MET A 82 -1.78 6.46 -5.01
C MET A 82 -1.99 7.97 -4.84
N GLN A 83 -1.84 8.73 -5.92
CA GLN A 83 -2.06 10.17 -5.89
C GLN A 83 -3.52 10.53 -5.58
N ASN A 84 -4.47 9.79 -6.15
CA ASN A 84 -5.89 9.93 -5.84
C ASN A 84 -6.18 9.62 -4.37
N LYS A 85 -5.66 8.52 -3.83
CA LYS A 85 -5.79 8.17 -2.40
C LYS A 85 -5.25 9.25 -1.47
N ILE A 86 -4.12 9.86 -1.81
CA ILE A 86 -3.55 10.98 -1.03
C ILE A 86 -4.49 12.20 -1.08
N ASN A 87 -5.04 12.53 -2.24
CA ASN A 87 -5.98 13.65 -2.38
C ASN A 87 -7.29 13.39 -1.61
N GLU A 88 -7.83 12.18 -1.69
CA GLU A 88 -8.99 11.74 -0.92
C GLU A 88 -8.73 11.83 0.59
N ALA A 89 -7.57 11.37 1.06
CA ALA A 89 -7.20 11.47 2.46
C ALA A 89 -7.08 12.93 2.94
N LYS A 90 -6.55 13.83 2.11
CA LYS A 90 -6.52 15.28 2.42
C LYS A 90 -7.91 15.89 2.52
N ASN A 91 -8.79 15.56 1.58
CA ASN A 91 -10.17 16.04 1.60
C ASN A 91 -10.93 15.52 2.82
N LEU A 92 -10.69 14.26 3.21
CA LEU A 92 -11.28 13.66 4.40
C LEU A 92 -10.84 14.38 5.69
N ILE A 93 -9.59 14.82 5.78
CA ILE A 93 -9.10 15.63 6.91
C ILE A 93 -9.86 16.96 6.98
N ILE A 94 -10.00 17.67 5.86
CA ILE A 94 -10.73 18.94 5.81
C ILE A 94 -12.20 18.78 6.24
N GLN A 95 -12.85 17.70 5.80
CA GLN A 95 -14.23 17.39 6.19
C GLN A 95 -14.33 17.10 7.70
N ASN A 96 -13.40 16.31 8.24
CA ASN A 96 -13.41 15.93 9.65
C ASN A 96 -13.01 17.10 10.58
N GLU A 97 -12.19 18.05 10.12
CA GLU A 97 -11.93 19.30 10.82
C GLU A 97 -13.19 20.14 10.96
N LYS A 98 -13.95 20.33 9.87
CA LYS A 98 -15.23 21.04 9.90
C LYS A 98 -16.29 20.33 10.75
N LEU A 99 -16.30 18.99 10.73
CA LEU A 99 -17.18 18.20 11.57
C LEU A 99 -16.84 18.39 13.07
N LEU A 100 -15.57 18.39 13.43
CA LEU A 100 -15.12 18.64 14.80
C LEU A 100 -15.49 20.06 15.26
N ASP A 101 -15.29 21.07 14.41
CA ASP A 101 -15.67 22.46 14.72
C ASP A 101 -17.17 22.57 14.96
N SER A 102 -17.99 21.97 14.08
CA SER A 102 -19.45 21.95 14.21
C SER A 102 -19.91 21.25 15.49
N THR A 103 -19.37 20.06 15.79
CA THR A 103 -19.74 19.31 17.02
C THR A 103 -19.23 19.99 18.27
N THR A 104 -18.12 20.72 18.21
CA THR A 104 -17.61 21.51 19.33
C THR A 104 -18.55 22.68 19.62
N ALA A 105 -18.95 23.45 18.61
CA ALA A 105 -19.90 24.55 18.75
C ALA A 105 -21.27 24.03 19.29
N GLN A 106 -21.73 22.88 18.79
CA GLN A 106 -22.97 22.26 19.28
C GLN A 106 -22.86 21.86 20.76
N PHE A 107 -21.71 21.33 21.19
CA PHE A 107 -21.48 20.97 22.58
C PHE A 107 -21.49 22.22 23.48
N GLU A 108 -20.86 23.30 23.08
CA GLU A 108 -20.86 24.56 23.84
C GLU A 108 -22.26 25.12 24.02
N LEU A 109 -23.11 25.06 22.96
CA LEU A 109 -24.49 25.50 23.04
C LEU A 109 -25.31 24.62 23.98
N THR A 110 -25.20 23.29 23.88
CA THR A 110 -25.95 22.36 24.74
C THR A 110 -25.47 22.45 26.19
N LYS A 111 -24.17 22.73 26.42
CA LYS A 111 -23.65 22.96 27.75
C LYS A 111 -24.21 24.22 28.39
N LYS A 112 -24.28 25.33 27.66
CA LYS A 112 -24.93 26.56 28.13
C LYS A 112 -26.42 26.34 28.43
N SER A 113 -27.12 25.57 27.59
CA SER A 113 -28.51 25.22 27.85
C SER A 113 -28.66 24.39 29.13
N GLN A 114 -27.77 23.40 29.33
CA GLN A 114 -27.75 22.62 30.58
C GLN A 114 -27.51 23.50 31.81
N ASP A 115 -26.63 24.49 31.73
CA ASP A 115 -26.34 25.40 32.84
C ASP A 115 -27.55 26.30 33.17
N ILE A 116 -28.30 26.72 32.15
CA ILE A 116 -29.56 27.46 32.35
C ILE A 116 -30.60 26.55 33.00
N GLU A 117 -30.82 25.34 32.50
CA GLU A 117 -31.77 24.41 33.11
C GLU A 117 -31.37 24.00 34.52
N LYS A 118 -30.09 23.96 34.87
CA LYS A 118 -29.59 23.79 36.23
C LYS A 118 -30.08 24.89 37.15
N LEU A 119 -29.92 26.16 36.75
CA LEU A 119 -30.42 27.32 37.51
C LEU A 119 -31.91 27.28 37.73
N ARG A 120 -32.67 26.95 36.67
CA ARG A 120 -34.15 26.82 36.74
C ARG A 120 -34.57 25.71 37.70
N PHE A 121 -33.83 24.61 37.75
CA PHE A 121 -34.08 23.53 38.69
C PHE A 121 -33.81 23.98 40.14
N GLU A 122 -32.69 24.66 40.35
CA GLU A 122 -32.29 25.19 41.66
C GLU A 122 -33.31 26.21 42.19
N GLU A 123 -33.98 26.95 41.27
CA GLU A 123 -35.08 27.89 41.59
C GLU A 123 -36.48 27.22 41.68
N GLY A 124 -36.54 25.90 41.50
CA GLY A 124 -37.80 25.15 41.52
C GLY A 124 -38.74 25.40 40.35
N GLN A 125 -38.23 25.92 39.21
CA GLN A 125 -39.02 26.26 38.04
C GLN A 125 -39.27 25.09 37.12
N ILE A 126 -38.42 24.03 37.18
CA ILE A 126 -38.53 22.82 36.39
C ILE A 126 -38.40 21.58 37.26
N THR A 127 -38.78 20.41 36.68
CA THR A 127 -38.67 19.13 37.37
C THR A 127 -37.25 18.57 37.28
N ILE A 128 -36.94 17.62 38.17
CA ILE A 128 -35.65 16.89 38.10
C ILE A 128 -35.51 16.14 36.76
N ASP A 129 -36.61 15.63 36.21
CA ASP A 129 -36.59 14.90 34.93
C ASP A 129 -36.19 15.81 33.76
N ASP A 130 -36.69 17.06 33.76
CA ASP A 130 -36.31 18.06 32.74
C ASP A 130 -34.80 18.38 32.83
N TYR A 131 -34.28 18.55 34.04
CA TYR A 131 -32.86 18.79 34.26
C TYR A 131 -32.00 17.58 33.83
N LEU A 132 -32.41 16.35 34.17
CA LEU A 132 -31.75 15.13 33.73
C LEU A 132 -31.74 14.97 32.20
N LEU A 133 -32.82 15.39 31.53
CA LEU A 133 -32.89 15.40 30.07
C LEU A 133 -31.86 16.38 29.48
N ALA A 134 -31.70 17.56 30.07
CA ALA A 134 -30.71 18.54 29.63
C ALA A 134 -29.25 17.98 29.79
N ILE A 135 -28.96 17.32 30.91
CA ILE A 135 -27.68 16.64 31.14
C ILE A 135 -27.44 15.56 30.08
N SER A 136 -28.44 14.68 29.89
CA SER A 136 -28.36 13.59 28.90
C SER A 136 -28.08 14.12 27.48
N SER A 137 -28.77 15.21 27.10
CA SER A 137 -28.57 15.88 25.82
C SER A 137 -27.15 16.42 25.66
N SER A 138 -26.64 17.10 26.68
CA SER A 138 -25.25 17.64 26.69
C SER A 138 -24.21 16.53 26.58
N GLU A 139 -24.36 15.45 27.35
CA GLU A 139 -23.43 14.31 27.32
C GLU A 139 -23.47 13.57 26.00
N LYS A 140 -24.66 13.44 25.37
CA LYS A 140 -24.80 12.87 24.03
C LYS A 140 -24.02 13.66 22.97
N VAL A 141 -24.06 14.99 23.04
CA VAL A 141 -23.32 15.87 22.13
C VAL A 141 -21.81 15.83 22.45
N ASN A 142 -21.44 15.76 23.73
CA ASN A 142 -20.04 15.58 24.14
C ASN A 142 -19.46 14.29 23.56
N ALA A 143 -20.19 13.17 23.64
CA ALA A 143 -19.78 11.92 23.04
C ALA A 143 -19.59 12.04 21.51
N LYS A 144 -20.46 12.79 20.81
CA LYS A 144 -20.29 13.07 19.36
C LYS A 144 -19.03 13.88 19.07
N LYS A 145 -18.74 14.92 19.87
CA LYS A 145 -17.51 15.72 19.77
C LYS A 145 -16.27 14.85 19.93
N ILE A 146 -16.23 13.98 20.94
CA ILE A 146 -15.12 13.04 21.16
C ILE A 146 -14.97 12.10 19.96
N ALA A 147 -16.06 11.54 19.44
CA ALA A 147 -16.05 10.67 18.26
C ALA A 147 -15.51 11.39 17.03
N SER A 148 -15.90 12.66 16.79
CA SER A 148 -15.36 13.45 15.66
C SER A 148 -13.86 13.75 15.80
N LEU A 149 -13.37 13.99 17.03
CA LEU A 149 -11.95 14.14 17.30
C LEU A 149 -11.16 12.88 16.93
N TYR A 150 -11.62 11.71 17.36
CA TYR A 150 -10.97 10.44 17.00
C TYR A 150 -11.02 10.18 15.49
N THR A 151 -12.13 10.55 14.83
CA THR A 151 -12.25 10.41 13.37
C THR A 151 -11.23 11.30 12.65
N LEU A 152 -11.03 12.53 13.12
CA LEU A 152 -10.00 13.44 12.60
C LEU A 152 -8.60 12.88 12.81
N LEU A 153 -8.27 12.40 14.00
CA LEU A 153 -6.99 11.78 14.28
C LEU A 153 -6.72 10.59 13.39
N LYS A 154 -7.71 9.71 13.21
CA LYS A 154 -7.62 8.56 12.31
C LYS A 154 -7.33 8.97 10.87
N SER A 155 -7.97 10.03 10.35
CA SER A 155 -7.71 10.51 8.99
C SER A 155 -6.31 11.13 8.84
N LYS A 156 -5.80 11.81 9.88
CA LYS A 156 -4.42 12.33 9.88
C LYS A 156 -3.37 11.20 9.87
N TYR A 157 -3.54 10.18 10.70
CA TYR A 157 -2.67 8.99 10.69
C TYR A 157 -2.75 8.21 9.37
N TYR A 158 -3.94 8.15 8.75
CA TYR A 158 -4.08 7.51 7.45
C TYR A 158 -3.30 8.24 6.36
N LEU A 159 -3.35 9.58 6.32
CA LEU A 159 -2.52 10.36 5.40
C LEU A 159 -1.02 10.16 5.66
N GLU A 160 -0.61 10.12 6.92
CA GLU A 160 0.77 9.87 7.29
C GLU A 160 1.25 8.48 6.83
N TYR A 161 0.43 7.47 7.02
CA TYR A 161 0.69 6.11 6.50
C TYR A 161 0.88 6.08 4.98
N LEU A 162 0.01 6.79 4.22
CA LEU A 162 0.11 6.86 2.77
C LEU A 162 1.38 7.60 2.27
N THR A 163 1.88 8.55 3.05
CA THR A 163 2.99 9.43 2.62
C THR A 163 4.36 8.97 3.11
N LYS A 164 4.45 8.46 4.32
CA LYS A 164 5.74 8.07 4.91
C LYS A 164 6.11 6.61 4.60
N GLY A 165 5.12 5.75 4.32
CA GLY A 165 5.34 4.30 4.18
C GLY A 165 6.09 3.75 5.39
N LYS A 166 5.72 2.61 5.88
CA LYS A 166 6.60 1.94 6.85
C LYS A 166 7.80 1.34 6.13
#